data_b7b93beb3a525c408a5f66a520258c77
#
_entry.id   b7b93beb3a525c408a5f66a520258c77
#
_cell.length_a   1.000
_cell.length_b   1.000
_cell.length_c   1.000
_cell.angle_alpha   90.00
_cell.angle_beta   90.00
_cell.angle_gamma   90.00
#
_symmetry.space_group_name_H-M   'P 1'
#
loop_
_entity.id
_entity.type
_entity.pdbx_description
1 polymer ?
#
loop_
_entity_poly.entity_id
_entity_poly.type
_entity_poly.pdbx_seq_one_letter_code
_entity_poly.pdbx_strand_id
1 'polypeptide(L)'
;MDIHIVERITLRGHEEVIDSNLETRIGKLLSKGFYKPIIVDSETLVILDGHHKWTAAGVLDLDWVPVVKVDYLEDSTVTVDVWPECGKTEISKREVIEMGLTGGVFPPKTSRHSFGFEVPSIQVTLKTLR
;
A
#
# COMPACT_ATOMS: atom_id res chain seq x y z
N MET A 1 5.26 -4.83 -16.32
CA MET A 1 4.29 -4.46 -15.25
C MET A 1 4.07 -2.96 -15.30
N ASP A 2 2.80 -2.57 -15.42
CA ASP A 2 2.46 -1.16 -15.65
C ASP A 2 2.40 -0.35 -14.37
N ILE A 3 3.04 0.81 -14.39
CA ILE A 3 2.96 1.79 -13.31
C ILE A 3 1.91 2.83 -13.69
N HIS A 4 0.93 3.03 -12.82
CA HIS A 4 -0.10 4.04 -12.98
C HIS A 4 0.12 5.17 -11.98
N ILE A 5 -0.10 6.40 -12.42
CA ILE A 5 -0.09 7.56 -11.51
C ILE A 5 -1.55 7.90 -11.23
N VAL A 6 -1.95 7.77 -9.98
CA VAL A 6 -3.34 7.98 -9.55
C VAL A 6 -3.42 9.00 -8.43
N GLU A 7 -4.58 9.60 -8.24
CA GLU A 7 -4.78 10.52 -7.14
C GLU A 7 -4.65 9.81 -5.81
N ARG A 8 -3.81 10.34 -4.92
CA ARG A 8 -3.56 9.75 -3.59
C ARG A 8 -4.85 9.50 -2.81
N ILE A 9 -5.79 10.44 -2.87
CA ILE A 9 -7.04 10.36 -2.10
C ILE A 9 -7.99 9.26 -2.58
N THR A 10 -7.77 8.68 -3.75
CA THR A 10 -8.60 7.58 -4.26
C THR A 10 -8.22 6.21 -3.67
N LEU A 11 -7.05 6.10 -3.06
CA LEU A 11 -6.63 4.86 -2.45
C LEU A 11 -7.36 4.63 -1.12
N ARG A 12 -7.53 3.37 -0.76
CA ARG A 12 -8.22 2.96 0.46
C ARG A 12 -7.27 2.14 1.34
N GLY A 13 -6.88 2.71 2.48
CA GLY A 13 -6.09 1.99 3.48
C GLY A 13 -6.97 1.08 4.32
N HIS A 14 -6.35 0.03 4.89
CA HIS A 14 -7.05 -0.90 5.79
C HIS A 14 -6.22 -1.25 7.03
N GLU A 15 -5.07 -0.62 7.21
CA GLU A 15 -4.15 -0.95 8.30
C GLU A 15 -3.47 0.30 8.81
N GLU A 16 -3.32 0.41 10.13
CA GLU A 16 -2.62 1.52 10.77
C GLU A 16 -1.12 1.44 10.51
N VAL A 17 -0.46 2.58 10.52
CA VAL A 17 0.99 2.69 10.35
C VAL A 17 1.70 2.83 11.70
N ILE A 18 2.98 2.45 11.73
CA ILE A 18 3.86 2.61 12.88
C ILE A 18 4.63 3.92 12.72
N ASP A 19 4.54 4.83 13.69
CA ASP A 19 5.12 6.18 13.59
C ASP A 19 6.61 6.19 13.24
N SER A 20 7.41 5.33 13.84
CA SER A 20 8.84 5.26 13.53
C SER A 20 9.12 4.82 12.10
N ASN A 21 8.30 3.89 11.58
CA ASN A 21 8.40 3.45 10.18
C ASN A 21 7.93 4.54 9.24
N LEU A 22 6.92 5.30 9.63
CA LEU A 22 6.43 6.44 8.86
C LEU A 22 7.52 7.51 8.72
N GLU A 23 8.19 7.88 9.80
CA GLU A 23 9.28 8.85 9.78
C GLU A 23 10.42 8.40 8.86
N THR A 24 10.80 7.12 8.93
CA THR A 24 11.81 6.55 8.05
C THR A 24 11.39 6.65 6.59
N ARG A 25 10.12 6.38 6.31
CA ARG A 25 9.59 6.42 4.94
C ARG A 25 9.56 7.84 4.40
N ILE A 26 9.16 8.81 5.21
CA ILE A 26 9.17 10.22 4.83
C ILE A 26 10.59 10.64 4.43
N GLY A 27 11.58 10.29 5.24
CA GLY A 27 12.98 10.59 4.95
C GLY A 27 13.46 9.99 3.63
N LYS A 28 13.08 8.74 3.36
CA LYS A 28 13.43 8.07 2.08
C LYS A 28 12.77 8.72 0.89
N LEU A 29 11.50 9.10 0.98
CA LEU A 29 10.80 9.79 -0.10
C LEU A 29 11.43 11.15 -0.39
N LEU A 30 11.80 11.90 0.66
CA LEU A 30 12.45 13.19 0.49
C LEU A 30 13.81 13.07 -0.19
N SER A 31 14.57 12.01 0.11
CA SER A 31 15.91 11.84 -0.46
C SER A 31 15.93 11.17 -1.82
N LYS A 32 14.98 10.30 -2.13
CA LYS A 32 14.99 9.44 -3.33
C LYS A 32 13.79 9.62 -4.26
N GLY A 33 12.75 10.32 -3.82
CA GLY A 33 11.45 10.27 -4.49
C GLY A 33 10.79 8.91 -4.28
N PHE A 34 9.77 8.61 -5.09
CA PHE A 34 9.16 7.28 -5.06
C PHE A 34 10.09 6.30 -5.78
N TYR A 35 10.59 5.33 -5.05
CA TYR A 35 11.54 4.31 -5.54
C TYR A 35 10.88 2.94 -5.73
N LYS A 36 9.68 2.73 -5.19
CA LYS A 36 8.83 1.56 -5.45
C LYS A 36 7.37 2.00 -5.44
N PRO A 37 6.53 1.42 -6.30
CA PRO A 37 5.11 1.76 -6.33
C PRO A 37 4.36 1.19 -5.12
N ILE A 38 3.19 1.74 -4.85
CA ILE A 38 2.20 1.17 -3.94
C ILE A 38 1.46 0.09 -4.72
N ILE A 39 1.15 -1.04 -4.10
CA ILE A 39 0.39 -2.12 -4.75
C ILE A 39 -1.05 -2.06 -4.26
N VAL A 40 -1.99 -2.00 -5.19
CA VAL A 40 -3.41 -1.86 -4.89
C VAL A 40 -4.25 -2.87 -5.67
N ASP A 41 -5.44 -3.16 -5.15
CA ASP A 41 -6.45 -3.90 -5.90
C ASP A 41 -6.99 -3.04 -7.05
N SER A 42 -7.08 -3.63 -8.25
CA SER A 42 -7.46 -2.92 -9.47
C SER A 42 -8.90 -2.38 -9.45
N GLU A 43 -9.81 -3.04 -8.76
CA GLU A 43 -11.22 -2.63 -8.73
C GLU A 43 -11.52 -1.64 -7.61
N THR A 44 -11.01 -1.89 -6.41
CA THR A 44 -11.38 -1.13 -5.21
C THR A 44 -10.36 -0.07 -4.82
N LEU A 45 -9.13 -0.16 -5.33
CA LEU A 45 -7.97 0.65 -4.94
C LEU A 45 -7.58 0.48 -3.47
N VAL A 46 -7.99 -0.63 -2.87
CA VAL A 46 -7.54 -1.00 -1.52
C VAL A 46 -6.04 -1.29 -1.55
N ILE A 47 -5.31 -0.69 -0.64
CA ILE A 47 -3.85 -0.84 -0.57
C ILE A 47 -3.52 -2.25 -0.05
N LEU A 48 -2.67 -2.95 -0.78
CA LEU A 48 -2.16 -4.28 -0.40
C LEU A 48 -0.76 -4.18 0.18
N ASP A 49 0.05 -3.28 -0.34
CA ASP A 49 1.40 -2.99 0.16
C ASP A 49 1.70 -1.51 -0.04
N GLY A 50 2.25 -0.86 0.97
CA GLY A 50 2.65 0.53 0.89
C GLY A 50 1.83 1.51 1.73
N HIS A 51 1.16 1.08 2.80
CA HIS A 51 0.43 1.98 3.70
C HIS A 51 1.31 3.10 4.24
N HIS A 52 2.56 2.81 4.62
CA HIS A 52 3.50 3.82 5.10
C HIS A 52 3.86 4.83 4.02
N LYS A 53 4.08 4.38 2.78
CA LYS A 53 4.35 5.27 1.64
C LYS A 53 3.16 6.17 1.32
N TRP A 54 1.96 5.62 1.36
CA TRP A 54 0.73 6.36 1.12
C TRP A 54 0.51 7.44 2.19
N THR A 55 0.69 7.08 3.45
CA THR A 55 0.57 8.03 4.57
C THR A 55 1.65 9.10 4.48
N ALA A 56 2.89 8.72 4.17
CA ALA A 56 3.99 9.66 3.98
C ALA A 56 3.72 10.63 2.83
N ALA A 57 3.14 10.14 1.74
CA ALA A 57 2.74 10.98 0.61
C ALA A 57 1.74 12.06 1.04
N GLY A 58 0.80 11.71 1.90
CA GLY A 58 -0.15 12.67 2.48
C GLY A 58 0.55 13.73 3.34
N VAL A 59 1.50 13.32 4.18
CA VAL A 59 2.29 14.25 5.00
C VAL A 59 3.07 15.22 4.13
N LEU A 60 3.57 14.76 2.98
CA LEU A 60 4.37 15.57 2.04
C LEU A 60 3.50 16.34 1.04
N ASP A 61 2.19 16.32 1.19
CA ASP A 61 1.23 17.01 0.31
C ASP A 61 1.34 16.61 -1.17
N LEU A 62 1.58 15.32 -1.41
CA LEU A 62 1.56 14.81 -2.77
C LEU A 62 0.13 14.51 -3.18
N ASP A 63 -0.29 15.04 -4.33
CA ASP A 63 -1.63 14.80 -4.86
C ASP A 63 -1.73 13.46 -5.59
N TRP A 64 -0.59 12.96 -6.09
CA TRP A 64 -0.52 11.75 -6.93
C TRP A 64 0.46 10.75 -6.34
N VAL A 65 0.21 9.47 -6.59
CA VAL A 65 1.12 8.39 -6.18
C VAL A 65 1.23 7.36 -7.29
N PRO A 66 2.42 6.74 -7.45
CA PRO A 66 2.60 5.65 -8.41
C PRO A 66 2.11 4.34 -7.81
N VAL A 67 1.31 3.60 -8.56
CA VAL A 67 0.74 2.32 -8.14
C VAL A 67 0.93 1.24 -9.18
N VAL A 68 0.95 -0.01 -8.71
CA VAL A 68 0.74 -1.21 -9.52
C VAL A 68 -0.62 -1.76 -9.14
N LYS A 69 -1.47 -2.04 -10.13
CA LYS A 69 -2.79 -2.59 -9.92
C LYS A 69 -2.76 -4.10 -10.15
N VAL A 70 -3.32 -4.85 -9.21
CA VAL A 70 -3.46 -6.31 -9.33
C VAL A 70 -4.92 -6.70 -9.15
N ASP A 71 -5.32 -7.78 -9.80
CA ASP A 71 -6.65 -8.36 -9.60
C ASP A 71 -6.61 -9.25 -8.35
N TYR A 72 -6.73 -8.62 -7.20
CA TYR A 72 -6.44 -9.22 -5.90
C TYR A 72 -7.22 -10.51 -5.63
N LEU A 73 -8.53 -10.47 -5.86
CA LEU A 73 -9.39 -11.63 -5.54
C LEU A 73 -9.18 -12.79 -6.50
N GLU A 74 -8.81 -12.53 -7.75
CA GLU A 74 -8.68 -13.55 -8.80
C GLU A 74 -7.24 -14.04 -9.00
N ASP A 75 -6.24 -13.23 -8.68
CA ASP A 75 -4.84 -13.59 -8.89
C ASP A 75 -4.33 -14.50 -7.76
N SER A 76 -4.25 -15.80 -8.05
CA SER A 76 -3.82 -16.81 -7.08
C SER A 76 -2.35 -16.68 -6.67
N THR A 77 -1.55 -15.91 -7.41
CA THR A 77 -0.14 -15.66 -7.06
C THR A 77 0.02 -14.56 -6.00
N VAL A 78 -1.05 -13.80 -5.75
CA VAL A 78 -1.10 -12.82 -4.68
C VAL A 78 -1.78 -13.47 -3.48
N THR A 79 -1.08 -13.55 -2.35
CA THR A 79 -1.57 -14.20 -1.14
C THR A 79 -1.50 -13.27 0.06
N VAL A 80 -2.33 -13.53 1.04
CA VAL A 80 -2.33 -12.80 2.31
C VAL A 80 -2.31 -13.78 3.47
N ASP A 81 -1.52 -13.45 4.48
CA ASP A 81 -1.45 -14.17 5.73
C ASP A 81 -1.35 -13.15 6.88
N VAL A 82 -1.38 -13.64 8.10
CA VAL A 82 -1.21 -12.79 9.28
C VAL A 82 0.25 -12.71 9.68
N TRP A 83 0.66 -11.57 10.24
CA TRP A 83 1.94 -11.47 10.90
C TRP A 83 1.91 -12.23 12.22
N PRO A 84 3.04 -12.86 12.63
CA PRO A 84 3.13 -13.47 13.95
C PRO A 84 2.74 -12.46 15.04
N GLU A 85 2.01 -12.94 16.05
CA GLU A 85 1.65 -12.13 17.23
C GLU A 85 0.69 -10.96 16.98
N CYS A 86 0.03 -10.92 15.80
CA CYS A 86 -0.94 -9.85 15.51
C CYS A 86 -2.29 -10.02 16.23
N GLY A 87 -2.51 -11.16 16.89
CA GLY A 87 -3.77 -11.46 17.58
C GLY A 87 -4.80 -12.18 16.72
N LYS A 88 -4.57 -12.34 15.42
CA LYS A 88 -5.41 -13.14 14.51
C LYS A 88 -4.67 -14.41 14.13
N THR A 89 -5.42 -15.48 13.88
CA THR A 89 -4.85 -16.75 13.43
C THR A 89 -4.90 -16.90 11.92
N GLU A 90 -5.82 -16.19 11.27
CA GLU A 90 -5.98 -16.20 9.81
C GLU A 90 -6.59 -14.90 9.34
N ILE A 91 -6.44 -14.61 8.05
CA ILE A 91 -7.07 -13.49 7.37
C ILE A 91 -7.34 -13.87 5.91
N SER A 92 -8.46 -13.41 5.38
CA SER A 92 -8.82 -13.64 3.98
C SER A 92 -8.67 -12.37 3.15
N LYS A 93 -8.55 -12.54 1.84
CA LYS A 93 -8.55 -11.42 0.90
C LYS A 93 -9.82 -10.57 1.02
N ARG A 94 -10.97 -11.22 1.23
CA ARG A 94 -12.26 -10.52 1.39
C ARG A 94 -12.27 -9.65 2.63
N GLU A 95 -11.70 -10.11 3.74
CA GLU A 95 -11.58 -9.31 4.97
C GLU A 95 -10.77 -8.04 4.74
N VAL A 96 -9.67 -8.14 3.97
CA VAL A 96 -8.84 -6.98 3.62
C VAL A 96 -9.65 -5.97 2.81
N ILE A 97 -10.35 -6.44 1.78
CA ILE A 97 -11.17 -5.57 0.92
C ILE A 97 -12.30 -4.92 1.71
N GLU A 98 -13.02 -5.68 2.51
CA GLU A 98 -14.12 -5.16 3.34
C GLU A 98 -13.64 -4.10 4.31
N MET A 99 -12.50 -4.33 4.97
CA MET A 99 -11.94 -3.33 5.88
C MET A 99 -11.62 -2.02 5.16
N GLY A 100 -10.98 -2.10 3.99
CA GLY A 100 -10.69 -0.92 3.17
C GLY A 100 -11.93 -0.18 2.68
N LEU A 101 -12.98 -0.90 2.32
CA LEU A 101 -14.22 -0.30 1.82
C LEU A 101 -15.08 0.32 2.93
N THR A 102 -15.02 -0.20 4.14
CA THR A 102 -15.83 0.29 5.27
C THR A 102 -15.19 1.47 6.00
N GLY A 103 -13.94 1.80 5.67
CA GLY A 103 -13.21 2.88 6.34
C GLY A 103 -12.63 2.48 7.71
N GLY A 104 -12.71 1.19 8.07
CA GLY A 104 -12.06 0.67 9.26
C GLY A 104 -10.59 0.38 9.01
N VAL A 105 -9.85 0.10 10.08
CA VAL A 105 -8.43 -0.24 9.97
C VAL A 105 -8.08 -1.37 10.94
N PHE A 106 -7.21 -2.25 10.48
CA PHE A 106 -6.54 -3.22 11.35
C PHE A 106 -5.36 -2.55 12.08
N PRO A 107 -4.96 -3.08 13.24
CA PRO A 107 -3.71 -2.65 13.88
C PRO A 107 -2.51 -2.83 12.94
N PRO A 108 -1.39 -2.13 13.19
CA PRO A 108 -0.19 -2.28 12.38
C PRO A 108 0.28 -3.74 12.34
N LYS A 109 0.82 -4.16 11.20
CA LYS A 109 1.34 -5.52 10.99
C LYS A 109 0.30 -6.62 11.26
N THR A 110 -0.90 -6.44 10.74
CA THR A 110 -1.93 -7.48 10.77
C THR A 110 -1.85 -8.35 9.53
N SER A 111 -1.88 -7.75 8.34
CA SER A 111 -1.84 -8.49 7.07
C SER A 111 -0.44 -8.48 6.46
N ARG A 112 -0.04 -9.63 5.94
CA ARG A 112 1.24 -9.80 5.24
C ARG A 112 0.94 -10.36 3.86
N HIS A 113 1.21 -9.58 2.83
CA HIS A 113 0.99 -9.96 1.45
C HIS A 113 2.26 -10.54 0.82
N SER A 114 2.07 -11.54 -0.05
CA SER A 114 3.11 -12.10 -0.90
C SER A 114 2.63 -12.02 -2.35
N PHE A 115 3.53 -11.68 -3.26
CA PHE A 115 3.21 -11.46 -4.66
C PHE A 115 3.99 -12.42 -5.54
N GLY A 116 3.35 -12.88 -6.61
CA GLY A 116 3.97 -13.77 -7.59
C GLY A 116 4.93 -13.06 -8.55
N PHE A 117 5.26 -11.82 -8.27
CA PHE A 117 6.15 -10.99 -9.09
C PHE A 117 7.05 -10.17 -8.18
N GLU A 118 8.17 -9.70 -8.74
CA GLU A 118 9.04 -8.77 -8.05
C GLU A 118 8.50 -7.35 -8.23
N VAL A 119 8.38 -6.60 -7.13
CA VAL A 119 7.92 -5.21 -7.18
C VAL A 119 8.97 -4.37 -7.90
N PRO A 120 8.61 -3.70 -9.01
CA PRO A 120 9.61 -2.98 -9.80
C PRO A 120 10.20 -1.79 -9.05
N SER A 121 11.49 -1.53 -9.27
CA SER A 121 12.13 -0.30 -8.84
C SER A 121 11.77 0.81 -9.82
N ILE A 122 11.43 1.99 -9.29
CA ILE A 122 11.05 3.15 -10.08
C ILE A 122 11.82 4.38 -9.61
N GLN A 123 11.76 5.44 -10.39
CA GLN A 123 12.31 6.75 -10.01
C GLN A 123 11.31 7.82 -10.42
N VAL A 124 10.45 8.19 -9.48
CA VAL A 124 9.45 9.23 -9.70
C VAL A 124 9.69 10.34 -8.69
N THR A 125 10.01 11.55 -9.20
CA THR A 125 10.30 12.69 -8.34
C THR A 125 9.05 13.18 -7.64
N LEU A 126 9.20 13.72 -6.44
CA LEU A 126 8.07 14.27 -5.68
C LEU A 126 7.44 15.45 -6.41
N LYS A 127 8.25 16.23 -7.12
CA LYS A 127 7.76 17.36 -7.92
C LYS A 127 6.72 16.91 -8.96
N THR A 128 6.94 15.75 -9.58
CA THR A 128 6.00 15.18 -10.56
C THR A 128 4.66 14.80 -9.92
N LEU A 129 4.66 14.50 -8.64
CA LEU A 129 3.50 13.98 -7.91
C LEU A 129 2.69 15.06 -7.16
N ARG A 130 3.12 16.30 -7.25
CA ARG A 130 2.42 17.43 -6.64
C ARG A 130 1.37 18.06 -7.54
#